data_02f59ff82a457b64b2e8bd7776bb942e
#
_entry.id   02f59ff82a457b64b2e8bd7776bb942e
#
_cell.length_a   1.000
_cell.length_b   1.000
_cell.length_c   1.000
_cell.angle_alpha   90.00
_cell.angle_beta   90.00
_cell.angle_gamma   90.00
#
_symmetry.space_group_name_H-M   'P 1'
#
loop_
_entity.id
_entity.type
_entity.pdbx_description
1 polymer ?
#
loop_
_entity_poly.entity_id
_entity_poly.type
_entity_poly.pdbx_seq_one_letter_code
_entity_poly.pdbx_strand_id
1 'polypeptide(L)'
;MKTHELWNVHFLNQIIDTMAEGLFTLDDQGIITSWNRAMEKISGFSAQEAVGQRCDILKCSRCYGKQCPADIHECGVMRHGRTEAKECFVRHKDGYDVPVIKNARLAKDDQGRILGIVETITDLTELSLARKREADTRRQLQETFRLGNIIGKSPAMQKVFEAIRAAADSRATVLIQGESGTGKELVAKAIHYNTSENQRPLVTVNCSALSETLLESELFGHVKGAFTGAHKDHMGRFEQADTGTIFLDEIGELTPYMQ
;
A
#
# COMPACT_ATOMS: atom_id res chain seq x y z
N MET A 1 15.41 3.71 56.68
CA MET A 1 14.01 3.47 56.19
C MET A 1 14.01 2.06 55.61
N LYS A 2 13.20 1.18 56.15
CA LYS A 2 13.18 -0.24 55.75
C LYS A 2 12.49 -0.33 54.37
N THR A 3 13.17 -0.86 53.38
CA THR A 3 12.69 -1.08 51.98
C THR A 3 11.36 -1.84 51.90
N HIS A 4 10.95 -2.53 52.96
CA HIS A 4 9.70 -3.31 53.01
C HIS A 4 8.41 -2.46 53.17
N GLU A 5 8.49 -1.20 53.60
CA GLU A 5 7.32 -0.33 53.75
C GLU A 5 6.93 0.40 52.46
N LEU A 6 7.84 0.48 51.49
CA LEU A 6 7.56 1.15 50.21
C LEU A 6 6.70 0.31 49.25
N TRP A 7 6.72 -1.02 49.38
CA TRP A 7 5.99 -1.95 48.48
C TRP A 7 4.64 -2.37 49.08
N ASN A 8 3.82 -1.38 49.46
CA ASN A 8 2.44 -1.65 49.87
C ASN A 8 1.53 -1.66 48.66
N VAL A 9 0.33 -2.19 48.82
CA VAL A 9 -0.69 -2.33 47.76
C VAL A 9 -1.03 -0.95 47.13
N HIS A 10 -1.02 0.11 47.93
CA HIS A 10 -1.32 1.45 47.44
C HIS A 10 -0.25 1.95 46.46
N PHE A 11 1.01 1.77 46.79
CA PHE A 11 2.14 2.14 45.94
C PHE A 11 2.18 1.34 44.62
N LEU A 12 1.89 0.02 44.71
CA LEU A 12 1.80 -0.83 43.50
C LEU A 12 0.65 -0.37 42.59
N ASN A 13 -0.48 -0.01 43.13
CA ASN A 13 -1.60 0.53 42.35
C ASN A 13 -1.20 1.86 41.68
N GLN A 14 -0.50 2.76 42.38
CA GLN A 14 0.00 3.99 41.79
C GLN A 14 0.97 3.75 40.63
N ILE A 15 1.87 2.77 40.75
CA ILE A 15 2.76 2.38 39.65
C ILE A 15 1.95 1.93 38.44
N ILE A 16 0.99 1.04 38.66
CA ILE A 16 0.12 0.49 37.59
C ILE A 16 -0.65 1.61 36.90
N ASP A 17 -1.17 2.59 37.65
CA ASP A 17 -1.94 3.71 37.13
C ASP A 17 -1.08 4.74 36.39
N THR A 18 0.21 4.83 36.68
CA THR A 18 1.14 5.72 35.97
C THR A 18 1.71 5.11 34.68
N MET A 19 1.51 3.81 34.45
CA MET A 19 1.97 3.15 33.22
C MET A 19 1.25 3.72 32.01
N ALA A 20 1.98 3.93 30.92
CA ALA A 20 1.41 4.32 29.63
C ALA A 20 0.70 3.15 28.94
N GLU A 21 1.06 1.92 29.30
CA GLU A 21 0.46 0.69 28.78
C GLU A 21 -0.83 0.37 29.54
N GLY A 22 -1.86 -0.03 28.81
CA GLY A 22 -3.06 -0.61 29.38
C GLY A 22 -2.72 -1.91 30.09
N LEU A 23 -3.13 -2.05 31.36
CA LEU A 23 -2.98 -3.25 32.14
C LEU A 23 -4.31 -3.64 32.75
N PHE A 24 -4.67 -4.90 32.61
CA PHE A 24 -5.83 -5.48 33.28
C PHE A 24 -5.55 -6.93 33.68
N THR A 25 -6.30 -7.41 34.63
CA THR A 25 -6.22 -8.79 35.11
C THR A 25 -7.55 -9.48 35.00
N LEU A 26 -7.50 -10.79 34.80
CA LEU A 26 -8.65 -11.69 34.79
C LEU A 26 -8.49 -12.75 35.88
N ASP A 27 -9.60 -13.18 36.44
CA ASP A 27 -9.65 -14.38 37.25
C ASP A 27 -9.63 -15.67 36.38
N ASP A 28 -9.79 -16.82 37.01
CA ASP A 28 -9.82 -18.13 36.35
C ASP A 28 -11.12 -18.39 35.57
N GLN A 29 -12.09 -17.50 35.67
CA GLN A 29 -13.36 -17.53 34.90
C GLN A 29 -13.33 -16.51 33.72
N GLY A 30 -12.26 -15.73 33.58
CA GLY A 30 -12.12 -14.71 32.55
C GLY A 30 -12.87 -13.41 32.86
N ILE A 31 -13.20 -13.19 34.13
CA ILE A 31 -13.77 -11.93 34.60
C ILE A 31 -12.67 -10.94 34.93
N ILE A 32 -12.84 -9.72 34.49
CA ILE A 32 -11.88 -8.62 34.74
C ILE A 32 -11.88 -8.27 36.21
N THR A 33 -10.71 -8.35 36.84
CA THR A 33 -10.52 -8.07 38.26
C THR A 33 -9.77 -6.77 38.55
N SER A 34 -9.01 -6.26 37.57
CA SER A 34 -8.37 -4.95 37.66
C SER A 34 -8.34 -4.26 36.29
N TRP A 35 -8.22 -2.93 36.30
CA TRP A 35 -8.25 -2.11 35.10
C TRP A 35 -7.57 -0.78 35.37
N ASN A 36 -6.40 -0.52 34.75
CA ASN A 36 -5.67 0.71 35.00
C ASN A 36 -6.18 1.87 34.16
N ARG A 37 -5.70 3.08 34.49
CA ARG A 37 -6.07 4.31 33.81
C ARG A 37 -5.73 4.34 32.30
N ALA A 38 -4.67 3.64 31.87
CA ALA A 38 -4.34 3.55 30.46
C ALA A 38 -5.36 2.71 29.70
N MET A 39 -5.88 1.63 30.30
CA MET A 39 -6.97 0.86 29.70
C MET A 39 -8.24 1.66 29.51
N GLU A 40 -8.56 2.58 30.46
CA GLU A 40 -9.72 3.47 30.29
C GLU A 40 -9.57 4.35 29.05
N LYS A 41 -8.36 4.86 28.79
CA LYS A 41 -8.09 5.69 27.61
C LYS A 41 -8.11 4.90 26.31
N ILE A 42 -7.55 3.68 26.31
CA ILE A 42 -7.45 2.83 25.11
C ILE A 42 -8.81 2.29 24.70
N SER A 43 -9.61 1.88 25.67
CA SER A 43 -10.86 1.17 25.40
C SER A 43 -12.11 2.05 25.49
N GLY A 44 -12.02 3.19 26.20
CA GLY A 44 -13.15 4.06 26.53
C GLY A 44 -14.04 3.55 27.67
N PHE A 45 -13.78 2.36 28.19
CA PHE A 45 -14.51 1.81 29.36
C PHE A 45 -13.79 2.26 30.63
N SER A 46 -14.53 2.81 31.58
CA SER A 46 -14.00 3.10 32.92
C SER A 46 -13.77 1.79 33.70
N ALA A 47 -12.91 1.84 34.72
CA ALA A 47 -12.68 0.70 35.61
C ALA A 47 -14.00 0.20 36.26
N GLN A 48 -14.91 1.11 36.60
CA GLN A 48 -16.22 0.76 37.17
C GLN A 48 -17.12 -0.02 36.19
N GLU A 49 -16.98 0.26 34.89
CA GLU A 49 -17.74 -0.44 33.84
C GLU A 49 -17.08 -1.76 33.45
N ALA A 50 -15.76 -1.85 33.49
CA ALA A 50 -15.00 -3.01 33.02
C ALA A 50 -14.84 -4.10 34.07
N VAL A 51 -14.54 -3.75 35.33
CA VAL A 51 -14.36 -4.72 36.42
C VAL A 51 -15.66 -5.48 36.66
N GLY A 52 -15.57 -6.80 36.77
CA GLY A 52 -16.71 -7.68 36.88
C GLY A 52 -17.29 -8.12 35.54
N GLN A 53 -16.88 -7.55 34.42
CA GLN A 53 -17.28 -7.99 33.10
C GLN A 53 -16.30 -9.05 32.54
N ARG A 54 -16.73 -9.78 31.52
CA ARG A 54 -15.86 -10.70 30.81
C ARG A 54 -14.91 -9.90 29.87
N CYS A 55 -13.72 -10.44 29.61
CA CYS A 55 -12.73 -9.79 28.72
C CYS A 55 -13.23 -9.61 27.28
N ASP A 56 -14.31 -10.27 26.88
CA ASP A 56 -14.92 -10.16 25.55
C ASP A 56 -15.55 -8.79 25.27
N ILE A 57 -15.73 -7.92 26.28
CA ILE A 57 -16.13 -6.51 26.08
C ILE A 57 -15.17 -5.78 25.13
N LEU A 58 -13.89 -6.16 25.10
CA LEU A 58 -12.88 -5.58 24.22
C LEU A 58 -13.00 -6.03 22.77
N LYS A 59 -13.80 -7.06 22.46
CA LYS A 59 -14.00 -7.64 21.12
C LYS A 59 -12.69 -7.77 20.36
N CYS A 60 -11.64 -8.27 21.03
CA CYS A 60 -10.31 -8.36 20.45
C CYS A 60 -10.31 -9.21 19.19
N SER A 61 -9.80 -8.67 18.08
CA SER A 61 -9.83 -9.32 16.74
C SER A 61 -8.99 -10.60 16.66
N ARG A 62 -8.06 -10.79 17.60
CA ARG A 62 -7.19 -11.98 17.64
C ARG A 62 -6.92 -12.41 19.08
N CYS A 63 -7.76 -13.28 19.58
CA CYS A 63 -7.44 -14.07 20.76
C CYS A 63 -6.91 -15.42 20.29
N TYR A 64 -5.58 -15.64 20.25
CA TYR A 64 -4.94 -16.90 19.82
C TYR A 64 -5.41 -17.44 18.46
N GLY A 65 -5.60 -16.56 17.49
CA GLY A 65 -6.07 -16.92 16.14
C GLY A 65 -7.55 -17.27 16.06
N LYS A 66 -8.30 -17.19 17.16
CA LYS A 66 -9.75 -17.33 17.23
C LYS A 66 -10.42 -15.98 17.54
N GLN A 67 -11.66 -15.81 17.11
CA GLN A 67 -12.46 -14.65 17.50
C GLN A 67 -12.93 -14.79 18.96
N CYS A 68 -12.88 -13.69 19.73
CA CYS A 68 -13.65 -13.61 20.97
C CYS A 68 -15.17 -13.63 20.66
N PRO A 69 -15.99 -14.24 21.51
CA PRO A 69 -15.69 -14.79 22.82
C PRO A 69 -15.22 -16.25 22.73
N ALA A 70 -14.04 -16.53 23.19
CA ALA A 70 -13.65 -17.90 23.50
C ALA A 70 -14.02 -18.21 24.96
N ASP A 71 -14.43 -19.44 25.23
CA ASP A 71 -14.44 -19.92 26.61
C ASP A 71 -13.06 -19.72 27.21
N ILE A 72 -12.97 -19.29 28.47
CA ILE A 72 -11.68 -19.06 29.14
C ILE A 72 -10.80 -20.33 29.10
N HIS A 73 -11.38 -21.51 29.16
CA HIS A 73 -10.69 -22.80 29.02
C HIS A 73 -10.14 -23.05 27.61
N GLU A 74 -10.71 -22.36 26.59
CA GLU A 74 -10.19 -22.36 25.23
C GLU A 74 -9.20 -21.22 24.99
N CYS A 75 -9.08 -20.29 25.93
CA CYS A 75 -8.14 -19.19 25.87
C CYS A 75 -6.72 -19.73 25.75
N GLY A 76 -6.00 -19.28 24.73
CA GLY A 76 -4.64 -19.76 24.52
C GLY A 76 -3.69 -19.40 25.64
N VAL A 77 -3.95 -18.34 26.45
CA VAL A 77 -3.16 -18.03 27.65
C VAL A 77 -3.30 -19.16 28.66
N MET A 78 -4.51 -19.64 28.89
CA MET A 78 -4.77 -20.76 29.80
C MET A 78 -4.08 -22.05 29.31
N ARG A 79 -4.10 -22.32 28.01
CA ARG A 79 -3.48 -23.53 27.43
C ARG A 79 -1.96 -23.49 27.38
N HIS A 80 -1.35 -22.33 27.09
CA HIS A 80 0.07 -22.19 26.78
C HIS A 80 0.86 -21.40 27.83
N GLY A 81 0.19 -20.86 28.84
CA GLY A 81 0.80 -20.09 29.93
C GLY A 81 1.16 -18.65 29.58
N ARG A 82 1.20 -18.30 28.30
CA ARG A 82 1.52 -16.94 27.79
C ARG A 82 1.02 -16.74 26.38
N THR A 83 0.86 -15.49 25.97
CA THR A 83 0.80 -15.09 24.55
C THR A 83 2.12 -14.47 24.14
N GLU A 84 2.48 -14.63 22.86
CA GLU A 84 3.44 -13.73 22.23
C GLU A 84 2.78 -12.41 21.88
N ALA A 85 3.56 -11.32 21.96
CA ALA A 85 3.10 -10.00 21.55
C ALA A 85 2.69 -10.02 20.07
N LYS A 86 1.41 -9.74 19.79
CA LYS A 86 0.87 -9.69 18.42
C LYS A 86 0.04 -8.43 18.23
N GLU A 87 0.19 -7.83 17.05
CA GLU A 87 -0.67 -6.73 16.63
C GLU A 87 -2.10 -7.26 16.40
N CYS A 88 -3.06 -6.59 17.01
CA CYS A 88 -4.49 -6.85 16.87
C CYS A 88 -5.29 -5.57 17.06
N PHE A 89 -6.62 -5.67 17.01
CA PHE A 89 -7.51 -4.55 17.30
C PHE A 89 -8.35 -4.87 18.53
N VAL A 90 -8.58 -3.86 19.35
CA VAL A 90 -9.62 -3.87 20.38
C VAL A 90 -10.69 -2.87 20.00
N ARG A 91 -11.94 -3.18 20.35
CA ARG A 91 -13.07 -2.29 20.07
C ARG A 91 -13.20 -1.26 21.17
N HIS A 92 -13.10 0.02 20.81
CA HIS A 92 -13.41 1.12 21.70
C HIS A 92 -14.93 1.15 22.00
N LYS A 93 -15.31 1.65 23.16
CA LYS A 93 -16.70 1.81 23.59
C LYS A 93 -17.55 2.58 22.56
N ASP A 94 -16.97 3.58 21.91
CA ASP A 94 -17.60 4.39 20.87
C ASP A 94 -17.70 3.71 19.51
N GLY A 95 -17.28 2.45 19.40
CA GLY A 95 -17.51 1.63 18.23
C GLY A 95 -16.44 1.64 17.15
N TYR A 96 -15.28 2.28 17.36
CA TYR A 96 -14.14 2.20 16.46
C TYR A 96 -13.09 1.20 16.96
N ASP A 97 -12.21 0.76 16.06
CA ASP A 97 -11.13 -0.17 16.35
C ASP A 97 -9.85 0.56 16.69
N VAL A 98 -9.22 0.20 17.81
CA VAL A 98 -7.92 0.72 18.25
C VAL A 98 -6.86 -0.33 17.92
N PRO A 99 -5.83 0.00 17.11
CA PRO A 99 -4.73 -0.92 16.84
C PRO A 99 -3.84 -1.04 18.10
N VAL A 100 -3.56 -2.27 18.51
CA VAL A 100 -2.82 -2.52 19.75
C VAL A 100 -1.85 -3.70 19.59
N ILE A 101 -0.80 -3.71 20.43
CA ILE A 101 -0.06 -4.94 20.75
C ILE A 101 -0.57 -5.47 22.08
N LYS A 102 -0.96 -6.73 22.08
CA LYS A 102 -1.45 -7.44 23.26
C LYS A 102 -0.43 -8.48 23.70
N ASN A 103 -0.18 -8.52 25.01
CA ASN A 103 0.64 -9.53 25.66
C ASN A 103 -0.09 -10.03 26.90
N ALA A 104 -0.05 -11.34 27.16
CA ALA A 104 -0.74 -11.92 28.33
C ALA A 104 0.05 -13.07 28.92
N ARG A 105 -0.04 -13.22 30.25
CA ARG A 105 0.62 -14.29 31.00
C ARG A 105 -0.26 -14.78 32.14
N LEU A 106 -0.14 -16.08 32.47
CA LEU A 106 -0.70 -16.63 33.70
C LEU A 106 0.03 -16.08 34.91
N ALA A 107 -0.73 -15.58 35.87
CA ALA A 107 -0.25 -15.32 37.23
C ALA A 107 -0.43 -16.60 38.06
N LYS A 108 0.62 -16.99 38.79
CA LYS A 108 0.61 -18.19 39.65
C LYS A 108 1.10 -17.83 41.03
N ASP A 109 0.60 -18.54 42.03
CA ASP A 109 1.16 -18.46 43.40
C ASP A 109 2.45 -19.29 43.55
N ASP A 110 3.06 -19.22 44.73
CA ASP A 110 4.28 -19.94 45.05
C ASP A 110 4.13 -21.47 44.99
N GLN A 111 2.91 -21.99 45.00
CA GLN A 111 2.58 -23.40 44.85
C GLN A 111 2.25 -23.80 43.40
N GLY A 112 2.33 -22.85 42.46
CA GLY A 112 2.07 -23.06 41.04
C GLY A 112 0.56 -23.04 40.66
N ARG A 113 -0.34 -22.70 41.60
CA ARG A 113 -1.77 -22.59 41.34
C ARG A 113 -2.05 -21.30 40.55
N ILE A 114 -2.92 -21.38 39.57
CA ILE A 114 -3.29 -20.24 38.73
C ILE A 114 -4.10 -19.25 39.55
N LEU A 115 -3.64 -18.03 39.68
CA LEU A 115 -4.35 -16.92 40.31
C LEU A 115 -5.19 -16.14 39.30
N GLY A 116 -4.85 -16.25 38.01
CA GLY A 116 -5.53 -15.52 36.94
C GLY A 116 -4.60 -15.21 35.76
N ILE A 117 -5.00 -14.26 34.96
CA ILE A 117 -4.26 -13.78 33.80
C ILE A 117 -3.94 -12.30 33.97
N VAL A 118 -2.70 -11.91 33.65
CA VAL A 118 -2.29 -10.50 33.54
C VAL A 118 -2.10 -10.20 32.07
N GLU A 119 -2.78 -9.17 31.58
CA GLU A 119 -2.68 -8.72 30.19
C GLU A 119 -2.19 -7.27 30.13
N THR A 120 -1.30 -7.00 29.18
CA THR A 120 -0.86 -5.65 28.81
C THR A 120 -1.26 -5.34 27.38
N ILE A 121 -1.64 -4.08 27.15
CA ILE A 121 -2.07 -3.57 25.85
C ILE A 121 -1.32 -2.26 25.59
N THR A 122 -0.57 -2.24 24.49
CA THR A 122 0.12 -1.05 23.99
C THR A 122 -0.67 -0.47 22.83
N ASP A 123 -1.09 0.78 22.94
CA ASP A 123 -1.78 1.51 21.85
C ASP A 123 -0.78 1.82 20.72
N LEU A 124 -1.15 1.45 19.50
CA LEU A 124 -0.37 1.70 18.29
C LEU A 124 -0.96 2.81 17.41
N THR A 125 -1.93 3.57 17.88
CA THR A 125 -2.64 4.56 17.07
C THR A 125 -1.68 5.59 16.46
N GLU A 126 -0.83 6.19 17.29
CA GLU A 126 0.14 7.18 16.82
C GLU A 126 1.16 6.58 15.86
N LEU A 127 1.68 5.39 16.16
CA LEU A 127 2.62 4.67 15.30
C LEU A 127 1.99 4.31 13.95
N SER A 128 0.75 3.84 13.96
CA SER A 128 0.00 3.48 12.74
C SER A 128 -0.27 4.71 11.87
N LEU A 129 -0.63 5.84 12.48
CA LEU A 129 -0.81 7.11 11.78
C LEU A 129 0.50 7.64 11.18
N ALA A 130 1.60 7.55 11.92
CA ALA A 130 2.93 7.95 11.44
C ALA A 130 3.36 7.10 10.23
N ARG A 131 3.22 5.77 10.33
CA ARG A 131 3.51 4.83 9.22
C ARG A 131 2.66 5.13 7.98
N LYS A 132 1.37 5.42 8.17
CA LYS A 132 0.47 5.78 7.06
C LYS A 132 0.91 7.08 6.38
N ARG A 133 1.21 8.13 7.15
CA ARG A 133 1.71 9.42 6.61
C ARG A 133 3.01 9.24 5.83
N GLU A 134 3.93 8.45 6.34
CA GLU A 134 5.19 8.14 5.66
C GLU A 134 4.94 7.40 4.34
N ALA A 135 4.08 6.38 4.34
CA ALA A 135 3.71 5.63 3.14
C ALA A 135 3.03 6.52 2.10
N ASP A 136 2.10 7.39 2.51
CA ASP A 136 1.40 8.33 1.64
C ASP A 136 2.38 9.36 1.03
N THR A 137 3.28 9.92 1.84
CA THR A 137 4.33 10.84 1.37
C THR A 137 5.26 10.15 0.38
N ARG A 138 5.68 8.91 0.67
CA ARG A 138 6.52 8.12 -0.23
C ARG A 138 5.81 7.83 -1.55
N ARG A 139 4.52 7.51 -1.50
CA ARG A 139 3.71 7.28 -2.70
C ARG A 139 3.59 8.54 -3.55
N GLN A 140 3.28 9.69 -2.94
CA GLN A 140 3.22 10.98 -3.63
C GLN A 140 4.55 11.35 -4.30
N LEU A 141 5.67 11.14 -3.60
CA LEU A 141 7.01 11.35 -4.18
C LEU A 141 7.27 10.42 -5.37
N GLN A 142 6.84 9.14 -5.29
CA GLN A 142 6.99 8.20 -6.39
C GLN A 142 6.14 8.60 -7.60
N GLU A 143 4.92 9.05 -7.39
CA GLU A 143 4.02 9.52 -8.45
C GLU A 143 4.56 10.79 -9.14
N THR A 144 5.19 11.70 -8.39
CA THR A 144 5.83 12.90 -8.94
C THR A 144 7.01 12.57 -9.87
N PHE A 145 7.71 11.47 -9.60
CA PHE A 145 8.88 11.03 -10.37
C PHE A 145 8.57 9.95 -11.42
N ARG A 146 7.29 9.73 -11.72
CA ARG A 146 6.86 8.73 -12.69
C ARG A 146 5.82 9.32 -13.64
N LEU A 147 6.03 9.09 -14.93
CA LEU A 147 5.06 9.40 -15.96
C LEU A 147 4.82 8.13 -16.79
N GLY A 148 3.70 7.46 -16.57
CA GLY A 148 3.45 6.12 -17.12
C GLY A 148 4.53 5.13 -16.70
N ASN A 149 5.26 4.56 -17.67
CA ASN A 149 6.36 3.62 -17.46
C ASN A 149 7.74 4.28 -17.35
N ILE A 150 7.82 5.62 -17.50
CA ILE A 150 9.07 6.37 -17.38
C ILE A 150 9.29 6.77 -15.93
N ILE A 151 10.48 6.50 -15.40
CA ILE A 151 10.88 6.86 -14.03
C ILE A 151 12.09 7.77 -14.11
N GLY A 152 12.06 8.92 -13.42
CA GLY A 152 13.22 9.81 -13.38
C GLY A 152 13.11 10.88 -12.31
N LYS A 153 14.19 11.04 -11.51
CA LYS A 153 14.30 12.04 -10.43
C LYS A 153 15.18 13.22 -10.77
N SER A 154 16.01 13.10 -11.83
CA SER A 154 16.92 14.17 -12.19
C SER A 154 16.19 15.40 -12.74
N PRO A 155 16.72 16.62 -12.58
CA PRO A 155 16.14 17.82 -13.17
C PRO A 155 15.96 17.72 -14.69
N ALA A 156 16.86 16.99 -15.39
CA ALA A 156 16.73 16.74 -16.81
C ALA A 156 15.49 15.90 -17.14
N MET A 157 15.21 14.84 -16.38
CA MET A 157 14.02 14.03 -16.57
C MET A 157 12.73 14.77 -16.21
N GLN A 158 12.75 15.67 -15.25
CA GLN A 158 11.59 16.52 -14.95
C GLN A 158 11.23 17.43 -16.13
N LYS A 159 12.24 18.01 -16.82
CA LYS A 159 12.01 18.75 -18.08
C LYS A 159 11.41 17.87 -19.18
N VAL A 160 11.86 16.61 -19.28
CA VAL A 160 11.25 15.64 -20.23
C VAL A 160 9.79 15.39 -19.87
N PHE A 161 9.45 15.21 -18.60
CA PHE A 161 8.06 15.04 -18.17
C PHE A 161 7.18 16.27 -18.45
N GLU A 162 7.71 17.47 -18.26
CA GLU A 162 7.02 18.72 -18.62
C GLU A 162 6.77 18.79 -20.15
N ALA A 163 7.80 18.46 -20.94
CA ALA A 163 7.68 18.42 -22.40
C ALA A 163 6.68 17.37 -22.88
N ILE A 164 6.64 16.18 -22.28
CA ILE A 164 5.64 15.14 -22.59
C ILE A 164 4.22 15.63 -22.31
N ARG A 165 3.98 16.28 -21.16
CA ARG A 165 2.66 16.83 -20.83
C ARG A 165 2.24 17.92 -21.81
N ALA A 166 3.14 18.87 -22.12
CA ALA A 166 2.86 19.92 -23.09
C ALA A 166 2.57 19.36 -24.50
N ALA A 167 3.29 18.31 -24.91
CA ALA A 167 3.06 17.64 -26.17
C ALA A 167 1.70 16.90 -26.19
N ALA A 168 1.33 16.24 -25.08
CA ALA A 168 0.05 15.54 -24.96
C ALA A 168 -1.17 16.47 -25.03
N ASP A 169 -1.03 17.71 -24.58
CA ASP A 169 -2.07 18.75 -24.66
C ASP A 169 -2.15 19.41 -26.05
N SER A 170 -1.22 19.06 -26.94
CA SER A 170 -1.12 19.65 -28.28
C SER A 170 -1.45 18.63 -29.38
N ARG A 171 -1.96 19.09 -30.53
CA ARG A 171 -2.11 18.28 -31.75
C ARG A 171 -0.94 18.44 -32.73
N ALA A 172 0.12 19.09 -32.31
CA ALA A 172 1.31 19.31 -33.15
C ALA A 172 2.11 18.01 -33.35
N THR A 173 2.77 17.93 -34.49
CA THR A 173 3.78 16.88 -34.73
C THR A 173 4.94 17.03 -33.76
N VAL A 174 5.35 15.95 -33.12
CA VAL A 174 6.41 15.92 -32.10
C VAL A 174 7.61 15.18 -32.65
N LEU A 175 8.79 15.80 -32.63
CA LEU A 175 10.06 15.16 -32.93
C LEU A 175 10.77 14.77 -31.64
N ILE A 176 11.00 13.45 -31.46
CA ILE A 176 11.70 12.89 -30.30
C ILE A 176 13.15 12.57 -30.72
N GLN A 177 14.11 13.25 -30.12
CA GLN A 177 15.54 13.06 -30.40
C GLN A 177 16.25 12.42 -29.21
N GLY A 178 17.19 11.52 -29.49
CA GLY A 178 18.01 10.85 -28.48
C GLY A 178 18.77 9.66 -29.06
N GLU A 179 19.82 9.24 -28.37
CA GLU A 179 20.63 8.08 -28.76
C GLU A 179 19.79 6.79 -28.77
N SER A 180 20.29 5.75 -29.42
CA SER A 180 19.65 4.44 -29.41
C SER A 180 19.53 3.90 -27.97
N GLY A 181 18.41 3.28 -27.64
CA GLY A 181 18.18 2.70 -26.30
C GLY A 181 17.79 3.71 -25.20
N THR A 182 17.69 5.02 -25.46
CA THR A 182 17.31 6.04 -24.46
C THR A 182 15.82 6.04 -24.08
N GLY A 183 14.99 5.20 -24.72
CA GLY A 183 13.57 5.07 -24.41
C GLY A 183 12.66 5.99 -25.22
N LYS A 184 13.03 6.39 -26.44
CA LYS A 184 12.20 7.23 -27.33
C LYS A 184 10.78 6.68 -27.51
N GLU A 185 10.66 5.36 -27.68
CA GLU A 185 9.35 4.68 -27.77
C GLU A 185 8.50 4.83 -26.49
N LEU A 186 9.14 4.79 -25.31
CA LEU A 186 8.43 5.02 -24.05
C LEU A 186 7.90 6.45 -23.94
N VAL A 187 8.68 7.43 -24.47
CA VAL A 187 8.26 8.84 -24.54
C VAL A 187 7.07 8.99 -25.47
N ALA A 188 7.09 8.38 -26.65
CA ALA A 188 5.97 8.40 -27.60
C ALA A 188 4.69 7.81 -26.99
N LYS A 189 4.81 6.65 -26.35
CA LYS A 189 3.71 6.02 -25.61
C LYS A 189 3.19 6.93 -24.47
N ALA A 190 4.10 7.55 -23.73
CA ALA A 190 3.71 8.46 -22.65
C ALA A 190 2.97 9.70 -23.18
N ILE A 191 3.37 10.28 -24.32
CA ILE A 191 2.62 11.36 -24.97
C ILE A 191 1.22 10.89 -25.31
N HIS A 192 1.07 9.77 -26.03
CA HIS A 192 -0.22 9.24 -26.46
C HIS A 192 -1.17 8.97 -25.29
N TYR A 193 -0.70 8.22 -24.27
CA TYR A 193 -1.53 7.83 -23.11
C TYR A 193 -1.86 8.97 -22.15
N ASN A 194 -1.19 10.13 -22.26
CA ASN A 194 -1.53 11.32 -21.49
C ASN A 194 -2.44 12.30 -22.28
N THR A 195 -2.80 12.01 -23.54
CA THR A 195 -3.78 12.80 -24.27
C THR A 195 -5.21 12.53 -23.77
N SER A 196 -6.13 13.45 -24.03
CA SER A 196 -7.59 13.24 -23.79
C SER A 196 -8.16 12.12 -24.67
N GLU A 197 -7.45 11.71 -25.71
CA GLU A 197 -7.86 10.75 -26.73
C GLU A 197 -7.11 9.42 -26.60
N ASN A 198 -6.66 9.06 -25.40
CA ASN A 198 -5.82 7.91 -25.09
C ASN A 198 -6.42 6.51 -25.38
N GLN A 199 -7.71 6.46 -25.73
CA GLN A 199 -8.40 5.23 -26.16
C GLN A 199 -8.32 5.00 -27.67
N ARG A 200 -7.81 5.98 -28.45
CA ARG A 200 -7.60 5.85 -29.89
C ARG A 200 -6.38 5.00 -30.21
N PRO A 201 -6.24 4.49 -31.45
CA PRO A 201 -5.13 3.63 -31.79
C PRO A 201 -3.80 4.35 -31.70
N LEU A 202 -2.80 3.67 -31.17
CA LEU A 202 -1.37 4.03 -31.29
C LEU A 202 -0.71 3.02 -32.23
N VAL A 203 -0.35 3.45 -33.40
CA VAL A 203 0.32 2.62 -34.41
C VAL A 203 1.80 2.95 -34.41
N THR A 204 2.65 1.93 -34.23
CA THR A 204 4.13 2.09 -34.23
C THR A 204 4.70 1.44 -35.47
N VAL A 205 5.62 2.15 -36.14
CA VAL A 205 6.34 1.68 -37.33
C VAL A 205 7.84 1.94 -37.14
N ASN A 206 8.65 0.89 -37.28
CA ASN A 206 10.11 1.07 -37.36
C ASN A 206 10.52 1.22 -38.82
N CYS A 207 11.05 2.40 -39.19
CA CYS A 207 11.38 2.74 -40.57
C CYS A 207 12.67 2.10 -41.05
N SER A 208 13.55 1.60 -40.18
CA SER A 208 14.82 0.95 -40.56
C SER A 208 14.69 -0.55 -40.80
N ALA A 209 13.58 -1.16 -40.35
CA ALA A 209 13.42 -2.62 -40.34
C ALA A 209 13.03 -3.22 -41.73
N LEU A 210 12.64 -2.41 -42.71
CA LEU A 210 12.04 -2.86 -43.96
C LEU A 210 12.79 -2.27 -45.15
N SER A 211 12.77 -2.99 -46.29
CA SER A 211 13.20 -2.40 -47.56
C SER A 211 12.26 -1.26 -47.98
N GLU A 212 12.74 -0.32 -48.77
CA GLU A 212 12.05 0.89 -49.19
C GLU A 212 10.65 0.59 -49.78
N THR A 213 10.57 -0.34 -50.72
CA THR A 213 9.29 -0.79 -51.32
C THR A 213 8.31 -1.43 -50.32
N LEU A 214 8.82 -2.17 -49.37
CA LEU A 214 7.99 -2.76 -48.32
C LEU A 214 7.54 -1.73 -47.31
N LEU A 215 8.41 -0.75 -46.98
CA LEU A 215 8.08 0.33 -46.07
C LEU A 215 6.99 1.23 -46.65
N GLU A 216 7.11 1.58 -47.98
CA GLU A 216 6.06 2.34 -48.68
C GLU A 216 4.71 1.60 -48.63
N SER A 217 4.71 0.29 -48.91
CA SER A 217 3.55 -0.55 -48.83
C SER A 217 2.95 -0.66 -47.41
N GLU A 218 3.79 -0.76 -46.38
CA GLU A 218 3.34 -0.76 -44.98
C GLU A 218 2.77 0.60 -44.56
N LEU A 219 3.40 1.72 -44.91
CA LEU A 219 2.97 3.05 -44.51
C LEU A 219 1.65 3.45 -45.19
N PHE A 220 1.56 3.27 -46.51
CA PHE A 220 0.45 3.79 -47.32
C PHE A 220 -0.54 2.73 -47.78
N GLY A 221 -0.18 1.44 -47.64
CA GLY A 221 -1.00 0.34 -48.15
C GLY A 221 -0.82 0.09 -49.63
N HIS A 222 -1.48 -0.92 -50.16
CA HIS A 222 -1.52 -1.23 -51.59
C HIS A 222 -2.79 -2.01 -51.95
N VAL A 223 -3.18 -1.87 -53.22
CA VAL A 223 -4.24 -2.72 -53.78
C VAL A 223 -3.62 -4.01 -54.39
N LYS A 224 -4.42 -5.05 -54.50
CA LYS A 224 -4.02 -6.30 -55.15
C LYS A 224 -3.45 -6.04 -56.53
N GLY A 225 -2.25 -6.57 -56.80
CA GLY A 225 -1.58 -6.45 -58.11
C GLY A 225 -0.71 -5.19 -58.28
N ALA A 226 -0.53 -4.37 -57.26
CA ALA A 226 0.28 -3.14 -57.34
C ALA A 226 1.77 -3.43 -57.62
N PHE A 227 2.30 -4.60 -57.15
CA PHE A 227 3.69 -5.06 -57.43
C PHE A 227 3.74 -6.58 -57.41
N THR A 228 4.86 -7.13 -57.84
CA THR A 228 5.10 -8.60 -57.80
C THR A 228 5.11 -9.12 -56.37
N GLY A 229 4.05 -9.81 -55.96
CA GLY A 229 3.82 -10.30 -54.59
C GLY A 229 2.60 -9.69 -53.90
N ALA A 230 1.99 -8.67 -54.44
CA ALA A 230 0.74 -8.09 -53.92
C ALA A 230 -0.48 -8.99 -54.21
N HIS A 231 -0.67 -10.04 -53.44
CA HIS A 231 -1.74 -11.03 -53.64
C HIS A 231 -3.12 -10.60 -53.14
N LYS A 232 -3.18 -9.57 -52.26
CA LYS A 232 -4.42 -9.03 -51.66
C LYS A 232 -4.21 -7.54 -51.35
N ASP A 233 -5.35 -6.84 -51.13
CA ASP A 233 -5.30 -5.45 -50.62
C ASP A 233 -4.65 -5.42 -49.23
N HIS A 234 -3.91 -4.37 -48.94
CA HIS A 234 -3.25 -4.10 -47.66
C HIS A 234 -3.56 -2.68 -47.18
N MET A 235 -4.11 -2.57 -45.99
CA MET A 235 -4.42 -1.30 -45.34
C MET A 235 -3.16 -0.67 -44.74
N GLY A 236 -2.80 0.55 -45.10
CA GLY A 236 -1.62 1.22 -44.64
C GLY A 236 -1.66 1.63 -43.17
N ARG A 237 -0.47 1.82 -42.57
CA ARG A 237 -0.34 2.22 -41.16
C ARG A 237 -0.91 3.61 -40.88
N PHE A 238 -0.84 4.54 -41.84
CA PHE A 238 -1.48 5.85 -41.72
C PHE A 238 -2.99 5.71 -41.62
N GLU A 239 -3.59 4.85 -42.43
CA GLU A 239 -5.02 4.57 -42.40
C GLU A 239 -5.41 3.86 -41.09
N GLN A 240 -4.61 2.91 -40.61
CA GLN A 240 -4.84 2.24 -39.32
C GLN A 240 -4.74 3.23 -38.14
N ALA A 241 -3.94 4.28 -38.26
CA ALA A 241 -3.76 5.33 -37.26
C ALA A 241 -4.79 6.44 -37.36
N ASP A 242 -5.77 6.33 -38.26
CA ASP A 242 -6.79 7.38 -38.43
C ASP A 242 -7.45 7.72 -37.11
N THR A 243 -7.58 9.03 -36.87
CA THR A 243 -8.07 9.62 -35.59
C THR A 243 -7.18 9.35 -34.38
N GLY A 244 -6.13 8.55 -34.49
CA GLY A 244 -5.20 8.17 -33.41
C GLY A 244 -3.84 8.83 -33.50
N THR A 245 -2.81 8.06 -33.18
CA THR A 245 -1.41 8.51 -33.21
C THR A 245 -0.57 7.51 -33.99
N ILE A 246 0.26 7.98 -34.91
CA ILE A 246 1.31 7.19 -35.54
C ILE A 246 2.67 7.58 -34.95
N PHE A 247 3.46 6.60 -34.54
CA PHE A 247 4.85 6.78 -34.11
C PHE A 247 5.78 6.14 -35.12
N LEU A 248 6.59 6.97 -35.78
CA LEU A 248 7.61 6.55 -36.74
C LEU A 248 8.95 6.52 -36.02
N ASP A 249 9.46 5.33 -35.73
CA ASP A 249 10.78 5.16 -35.12
C ASP A 249 11.87 5.16 -36.21
N GLU A 250 13.03 5.69 -35.87
CA GLU A 250 14.20 5.77 -36.77
C GLU A 250 13.89 6.49 -38.11
N ILE A 251 13.09 7.56 -38.04
CA ILE A 251 12.67 8.33 -39.25
C ILE A 251 13.86 8.95 -40.00
N GLY A 252 15.01 9.13 -39.32
CA GLY A 252 16.24 9.61 -39.95
C GLY A 252 16.88 8.64 -40.94
N GLU A 253 16.50 7.37 -40.90
CA GLU A 253 17.00 6.34 -41.84
C GLU A 253 16.20 6.31 -43.14
N LEU A 254 15.13 7.10 -43.25
CA LEU A 254 14.39 7.23 -44.50
C LEU A 254 15.28 7.82 -45.61
N THR A 255 15.23 7.22 -46.79
CA THR A 255 15.88 7.76 -47.95
C THR A 255 15.26 9.11 -48.36
N PRO A 256 15.99 10.02 -49.02
CA PRO A 256 15.43 11.28 -49.51
C PRO A 256 14.20 11.13 -50.41
N TYR A 257 14.09 9.96 -51.05
CA TYR A 257 12.92 9.63 -51.87
C TYR A 257 11.65 9.36 -51.00
N MET A 258 11.81 8.75 -49.84
CA MET A 258 10.72 8.44 -48.92
C MET A 258 10.34 9.64 -48.02
N GLN A 259 11.20 10.60 -47.84
CA GLN A 259 10.92 11.85 -47.13
C GLN A 259 10.05 12.82 -47.93
#